data_5500f1c15824828402114d75fd465980
#
_entry.id   5500f1c15824828402114d75fd465980
#
_cell.length_a   1.000
_cell.length_b   1.000
_cell.length_c   1.000
_cell.angle_alpha   90.00
_cell.angle_beta   90.00
_cell.angle_gamma   90.00
#
_symmetry.space_group_name_H-M   'P 1'
#
loop_
_entity.id
_entity.type
_entity.pdbx_description
1 polymer ?
#
loop_
_entity_poly.entity_id
_entity_poly.type
_entity_poly.pdbx_seq_one_letter_code
_entity_poly.pdbx_strand_id
1 'polypeptide(L)'
;IEFFGKEITIEGDIAGTEIIGKYATVLHSNQEIPILEAEFVEPAIGTGLVMSVPAHAPKDYQALMDLKAKNHELALKIEPIPIITTEGYGEIPAKEICEKMGVSDQSDQKLEEATNELYLKEFTDGKLNDKCGEFQNEKVQFGRNKVRDWLMENKHLEKFPVLENAPVKCRCGTECVVKVLNNQWFLN
;
A
#
# COMPACT_ATOMS: atom_id res chain seq x y z
N ILE A 1 -9.98 23.27 -1.98
CA ILE A 1 -10.23 22.36 -0.84
C ILE A 1 -9.16 22.62 0.21
N GLU A 2 -9.56 23.05 1.39
CA GLU A 2 -8.64 23.22 2.51
C GLU A 2 -8.47 21.87 3.22
N PHE A 3 -7.23 21.41 3.33
CA PHE A 3 -6.91 20.16 3.97
C PHE A 3 -5.90 20.41 5.10
N PHE A 4 -6.35 20.25 6.37
CA PHE A 4 -5.53 20.51 7.56
C PHE A 4 -4.76 21.83 7.56
N GLY A 5 -5.42 22.91 7.15
CA GLY A 5 -4.79 24.23 7.08
C GLY A 5 -3.90 24.46 5.86
N LYS A 6 -3.86 23.50 4.91
CA LYS A 6 -3.21 23.67 3.61
C LYS A 6 -4.26 23.86 2.53
N GLU A 7 -4.06 24.83 1.68
CA GLU A 7 -4.87 24.98 0.48
C GLU A 7 -4.45 23.95 -0.57
N ILE A 8 -5.38 23.10 -0.99
CA ILE A 8 -5.15 22.09 -2.02
C ILE A 8 -5.95 22.47 -3.25
N THR A 9 -5.28 22.60 -4.38
CA THR A 9 -5.91 22.79 -5.68
C THR A 9 -6.02 21.43 -6.37
N ILE A 10 -7.23 21.03 -6.78
CA ILE A 10 -7.44 19.87 -7.63
C ILE A 10 -7.31 20.35 -9.07
N GLU A 11 -6.27 19.91 -9.76
CA GLU A 11 -6.02 20.28 -11.15
C GLU A 11 -6.83 19.45 -12.14
N GLY A 12 -7.25 18.24 -11.72
CA GLY A 12 -8.09 17.35 -12.50
C GLY A 12 -8.17 15.96 -11.92
N ASP A 13 -9.07 15.17 -12.48
CA ASP A 13 -9.21 13.74 -12.18
C ASP A 13 -8.78 12.94 -13.40
N ILE A 14 -8.08 11.83 -13.19
CA ILE A 14 -7.64 10.91 -14.23
C ILE A 14 -8.26 9.55 -13.92
N ALA A 15 -8.95 8.95 -14.90
CA ALA A 15 -9.46 7.60 -14.75
C ALA A 15 -8.30 6.60 -14.64
N GLY A 16 -8.38 5.64 -13.70
CA GLY A 16 -7.36 4.62 -13.52
C GLY A 16 -7.00 3.88 -14.82
N THR A 17 -7.99 3.65 -15.67
CA THR A 17 -7.81 3.03 -17.00
C THR A 17 -6.90 3.82 -17.96
N GLU A 18 -6.73 5.12 -17.73
CA GLU A 18 -5.85 5.96 -18.57
C GLU A 18 -4.38 5.87 -18.18
N ILE A 19 -4.11 5.34 -16.95
CA ILE A 19 -2.75 5.22 -16.42
C ILE A 19 -2.26 3.77 -16.36
N ILE A 20 -3.14 2.78 -16.49
CA ILE A 20 -2.74 1.37 -16.62
C ILE A 20 -1.76 1.22 -17.78
N GLY A 21 -0.68 0.50 -17.56
CA GLY A 21 0.39 0.28 -18.52
C GLY A 21 1.43 1.41 -18.60
N LYS A 22 1.21 2.54 -17.93
CA LYS A 22 2.25 3.56 -17.72
C LYS A 22 3.18 3.13 -16.57
N TYR A 23 4.20 3.93 -16.31
CA TYR A 23 5.19 3.66 -15.28
C TYR A 23 5.19 4.74 -14.22
N ALA A 24 5.40 4.33 -12.99
CA ALA A 24 5.67 5.21 -11.86
C ALA A 24 7.12 5.06 -11.42
N THR A 25 7.74 6.16 -10.99
CA THR A 25 9.11 6.16 -10.49
C THR A 25 9.13 6.02 -8.98
N VAL A 26 9.85 5.02 -8.48
CA VAL A 26 10.07 4.83 -7.04
C VAL A 26 11.05 5.89 -6.53
N LEU A 27 10.61 6.73 -5.61
CA LEU A 27 11.31 7.95 -5.19
C LEU A 27 12.73 7.72 -4.66
N HIS A 28 12.97 6.64 -3.92
CA HIS A 28 14.27 6.38 -3.32
C HIS A 28 15.27 5.73 -4.30
N SER A 29 14.80 4.82 -5.14
CA SER A 29 15.66 4.04 -6.05
C SER A 29 15.69 4.56 -7.49
N ASN A 30 14.82 5.50 -7.85
CA ASN A 30 14.55 5.92 -9.22
C ASN A 30 14.18 4.77 -10.17
N GLN A 31 13.76 3.63 -9.63
CA GLN A 31 13.30 2.49 -10.40
C GLN A 31 11.91 2.79 -11.00
N GLU A 32 11.74 2.49 -12.26
CA GLU A 32 10.43 2.54 -12.91
C GLU A 32 9.68 1.22 -12.68
N ILE A 33 8.43 1.34 -12.20
CA ILE A 33 7.53 0.21 -11.99
C ILE A 33 6.24 0.41 -12.79
N PRO A 34 5.69 -0.62 -13.42
CA PRO A 34 4.47 -0.50 -14.20
C PRO A 34 3.25 -0.35 -13.30
N ILE A 35 2.28 0.42 -13.78
CA ILE A 35 0.97 0.56 -13.15
C ILE A 35 0.05 -0.51 -13.72
N LEU A 36 -0.52 -1.35 -12.84
CA LEU A 36 -1.42 -2.44 -13.19
C LEU A 36 -2.75 -2.27 -12.46
N GLU A 37 -3.79 -2.92 -12.99
CA GLU A 37 -5.07 -3.05 -12.30
C GLU A 37 -5.00 -4.07 -11.17
N ALA A 38 -5.78 -3.83 -10.10
CA ALA A 38 -6.00 -4.80 -9.04
C ALA A 38 -7.41 -4.62 -8.44
N GLU A 39 -8.14 -5.74 -8.27
CA GLU A 39 -9.54 -5.72 -7.83
C GLU A 39 -9.72 -5.25 -6.38
N PHE A 40 -8.67 -5.40 -5.55
CA PHE A 40 -8.71 -5.00 -4.15
C PHE A 40 -8.47 -3.51 -3.91
N VAL A 41 -8.11 -2.74 -4.94
CA VAL A 41 -7.86 -1.30 -4.81
C VAL A 41 -9.16 -0.53 -4.81
N GLU A 42 -9.40 0.21 -3.72
CA GLU A 42 -10.56 1.11 -3.57
C GLU A 42 -10.25 2.48 -4.19
N PRO A 43 -10.85 2.81 -5.34
CA PRO A 43 -10.51 4.05 -6.06
C PRO A 43 -10.91 5.33 -5.31
N ALA A 44 -11.81 5.23 -4.34
CA ALA A 44 -12.25 6.36 -3.51
C ALA A 44 -11.32 6.63 -2.30
N ILE A 45 -10.33 5.78 -2.04
CA ILE A 45 -9.41 5.94 -0.91
C ILE A 45 -8.09 6.56 -1.39
N GLY A 46 -7.72 7.70 -0.80
CA GLY A 46 -6.48 8.40 -1.13
C GLY A 46 -6.45 8.84 -2.59
N THR A 47 -5.46 8.38 -3.33
CA THR A 47 -5.28 8.66 -4.76
C THR A 47 -5.89 7.57 -5.67
N GLY A 48 -6.42 6.48 -5.10
CA GLY A 48 -6.78 5.30 -5.86
C GLY A 48 -5.58 4.52 -6.42
N LEU A 49 -4.36 4.89 -6.04
CA LEU A 49 -3.12 4.20 -6.40
C LEU A 49 -2.48 3.62 -5.13
N VAL A 50 -2.02 2.38 -5.22
CA VAL A 50 -1.37 1.67 -4.11
C VAL A 50 0.00 1.19 -4.56
N MET A 51 1.01 1.44 -3.72
CA MET A 51 2.34 0.85 -3.92
C MET A 51 2.28 -0.65 -3.64
N SER A 52 2.41 -1.46 -4.67
CA SER A 52 2.38 -2.92 -4.55
C SER A 52 3.73 -3.48 -4.14
N VAL A 53 3.72 -4.44 -3.21
CA VAL A 53 4.90 -5.14 -2.69
C VAL A 53 4.69 -6.67 -2.71
N PRO A 54 4.61 -7.29 -3.88
CA PRO A 54 4.18 -8.69 -4.03
C PRO A 54 5.11 -9.72 -3.38
N ALA A 55 6.33 -9.35 -2.99
CA ALA A 55 7.19 -10.24 -2.20
C ALA A 55 6.72 -10.40 -0.74
N HIS A 56 6.04 -9.38 -0.18
CA HIS A 56 5.72 -9.27 1.24
C HIS A 56 4.23 -9.13 1.55
N ALA A 57 3.40 -8.80 0.55
CA ALA A 57 1.97 -8.63 0.69
C ALA A 57 1.22 -9.76 -0.03
N PRO A 58 0.56 -10.70 0.67
CA PRO A 58 -0.18 -11.80 0.06
C PRO A 58 -1.23 -11.35 -0.95
N LYS A 59 -1.96 -10.26 -0.67
CA LYS A 59 -2.95 -9.70 -1.60
C LYS A 59 -2.29 -9.23 -2.90
N ASP A 60 -1.17 -8.51 -2.80
CA ASP A 60 -0.43 -8.02 -3.96
C ASP A 60 0.18 -9.17 -4.77
N TYR A 61 0.73 -10.17 -4.05
CA TYR A 61 1.26 -11.37 -4.69
C TYR A 61 0.20 -12.09 -5.50
N GLN A 62 -0.97 -12.32 -4.90
CA GLN A 62 -2.04 -13.05 -5.58
C GLN A 62 -2.61 -12.26 -6.76
N ALA A 63 -2.79 -10.94 -6.62
CA ALA A 63 -3.20 -10.09 -7.75
C ALA A 63 -2.22 -10.16 -8.93
N LEU A 64 -0.91 -10.18 -8.65
CA LEU A 64 0.11 -10.36 -9.68
C LEU A 64 0.02 -11.75 -10.32
N MET A 65 -0.20 -12.81 -9.53
CA MET A 65 -0.35 -14.18 -10.06
C MET A 65 -1.60 -14.33 -10.92
N ASP A 66 -2.72 -13.72 -10.53
CA ASP A 66 -3.95 -13.72 -11.32
C ASP A 66 -3.77 -13.03 -12.68
N LEU A 67 -3.03 -11.91 -12.72
CA LEU A 67 -2.68 -11.24 -13.98
C LEU A 67 -1.73 -12.10 -14.83
N LYS A 68 -0.74 -12.75 -14.22
CA LYS A 68 0.14 -13.71 -14.93
C LYS A 68 -0.66 -14.87 -15.51
N ALA A 69 -1.62 -15.41 -14.78
CA ALA A 69 -2.51 -16.48 -15.25
C ALA A 69 -3.39 -16.05 -16.43
N LYS A 70 -3.77 -14.78 -16.48
CA LYS A 70 -4.49 -14.15 -17.62
C LYS A 70 -3.56 -13.78 -18.79
N ASN A 71 -2.27 -14.12 -18.74
CA ASN A 71 -1.23 -13.75 -19.71
C ASN A 71 -1.08 -12.24 -19.93
N HIS A 72 -1.26 -11.44 -18.88
CA HIS A 72 -1.05 -9.99 -18.96
C HIS A 72 0.42 -9.68 -19.24
N GLU A 73 0.71 -9.03 -20.37
CA GLU A 73 2.07 -8.88 -20.93
C GLU A 73 3.06 -8.23 -19.94
N LEU A 74 2.64 -7.17 -19.24
CA LEU A 74 3.50 -6.49 -18.26
C LEU A 74 3.67 -7.34 -17.00
N ALA A 75 2.61 -7.99 -16.51
CA ALA A 75 2.67 -8.82 -15.31
C ALA A 75 3.63 -10.01 -15.47
N LEU A 76 3.70 -10.61 -16.67
CA LEU A 76 4.62 -11.70 -16.97
C LEU A 76 6.10 -11.32 -16.79
N LYS A 77 6.43 -10.03 -16.93
CA LYS A 77 7.81 -9.51 -16.82
C LYS A 77 8.17 -9.10 -15.38
N ILE A 78 7.19 -9.09 -14.46
CA ILE A 78 7.42 -8.64 -13.09
C ILE A 78 7.88 -9.81 -12.23
N GLU A 79 9.02 -9.64 -11.57
CA GLU A 79 9.47 -10.50 -10.50
C GLU A 79 9.33 -9.77 -9.16
N PRO A 80 8.74 -10.42 -8.13
CA PRO A 80 8.65 -9.83 -6.79
C PRO A 80 10.03 -9.50 -6.23
N ILE A 81 10.18 -8.30 -5.69
CA ILE A 81 11.46 -7.83 -5.13
C ILE A 81 11.41 -7.96 -3.61
N PRO A 82 12.15 -8.92 -3.01
CA PRO A 82 12.22 -9.03 -1.56
C PRO A 82 13.06 -7.88 -0.99
N ILE A 83 12.52 -7.23 0.05
CA ILE A 83 13.18 -6.13 0.79
C ILE A 83 13.28 -6.41 2.29
N ILE A 84 12.62 -7.46 2.78
CA ILE A 84 12.64 -7.87 4.18
C ILE A 84 13.15 -9.32 4.25
N THR A 85 14.04 -9.58 5.19
CA THR A 85 14.46 -10.93 5.54
C THR A 85 13.82 -11.30 6.87
N THR A 86 13.09 -12.43 6.90
CA THR A 86 12.36 -12.90 8.07
C THR A 86 12.69 -14.36 8.34
N GLU A 87 13.05 -14.67 9.57
CA GLU A 87 13.37 -16.05 9.97
C GLU A 87 12.16 -16.97 9.78
N GLY A 88 12.38 -18.10 9.13
CA GLY A 88 11.34 -19.10 8.83
C GLY A 88 10.66 -18.90 7.47
N TYR A 89 11.03 -17.87 6.72
CA TYR A 89 10.60 -17.66 5.33
C TYR A 89 11.82 -17.58 4.39
N GLY A 90 11.61 -17.92 3.12
CA GLY A 90 12.59 -17.73 2.06
C GLY A 90 12.54 -16.31 1.46
N GLU A 91 12.89 -16.20 0.18
CA GLU A 91 13.02 -14.89 -0.48
C GLU A 91 11.67 -14.19 -0.74
N ILE A 92 10.59 -14.94 -0.95
CA ILE A 92 9.26 -14.40 -1.26
C ILE A 92 8.24 -14.92 -0.24
N PRO A 93 8.21 -14.35 0.97
CA PRO A 93 7.32 -14.80 2.05
C PRO A 93 5.84 -14.82 1.67
N ALA A 94 5.39 -13.85 0.86
CA ALA A 94 4.00 -13.79 0.41
C ALA A 94 3.60 -15.00 -0.43
N LYS A 95 4.51 -15.49 -1.29
CA LYS A 95 4.31 -16.74 -2.05
C LYS A 95 4.15 -17.91 -1.10
N GLU A 96 5.09 -18.07 -0.18
CA GLU A 96 5.16 -19.23 0.71
C GLU A 96 3.91 -19.34 1.60
N ILE A 97 3.44 -18.23 2.16
CA ILE A 97 2.24 -18.26 3.00
C ILE A 97 0.98 -18.50 2.18
N CYS A 98 0.86 -17.96 0.96
CA CYS A 98 -0.25 -18.25 0.06
C CYS A 98 -0.29 -19.74 -0.31
N GLU A 99 0.85 -20.33 -0.65
CA GLU A 99 0.96 -21.77 -0.93
C GLU A 99 0.61 -22.63 0.30
N LYS A 100 1.15 -22.28 1.48
CA LYS A 100 0.88 -22.97 2.75
C LYS A 100 -0.60 -22.99 3.10
N MET A 101 -1.30 -21.87 2.89
CA MET A 101 -2.73 -21.74 3.18
C MET A 101 -3.64 -22.20 2.03
N GLY A 102 -3.06 -22.51 0.86
CA GLY A 102 -3.82 -22.93 -0.32
C GLY A 102 -4.74 -21.81 -0.81
N VAL A 103 -4.21 -20.59 -0.90
CA VAL A 103 -4.90 -19.44 -1.51
C VAL A 103 -5.04 -19.67 -3.00
N SER A 104 -6.24 -19.44 -3.54
CA SER A 104 -6.56 -19.72 -4.95
C SER A 104 -6.43 -18.50 -5.86
N ASP A 105 -6.93 -17.35 -5.42
CA ASP A 105 -7.01 -16.10 -6.17
C ASP A 105 -7.14 -14.88 -5.24
N GLN A 106 -7.17 -13.67 -5.80
CA GLN A 106 -7.24 -12.44 -5.02
C GLN A 106 -8.57 -12.21 -4.29
N SER A 107 -9.61 -13.01 -4.56
CA SER A 107 -10.89 -12.97 -3.85
C SER A 107 -10.99 -13.98 -2.71
N ASP A 108 -9.97 -14.83 -2.51
CA ASP A 108 -9.97 -15.86 -1.47
C ASP A 108 -9.96 -15.23 -0.07
N GLN A 109 -10.91 -15.65 0.77
CA GLN A 109 -11.06 -15.16 2.15
C GLN A 109 -9.82 -15.44 3.02
N LYS A 110 -9.05 -16.49 2.69
CA LYS A 110 -7.80 -16.84 3.39
C LYS A 110 -6.71 -15.77 3.24
N LEU A 111 -6.81 -14.89 2.24
CA LEU A 111 -5.84 -13.79 2.04
C LEU A 111 -5.76 -12.83 3.21
N GLU A 112 -6.86 -12.60 3.91
CA GLU A 112 -6.85 -11.74 5.09
C GLU A 112 -6.04 -12.37 6.22
N GLU A 113 -6.24 -13.66 6.49
CA GLU A 113 -5.49 -14.40 7.49
C GLU A 113 -3.99 -14.49 7.12
N ALA A 114 -3.70 -14.84 5.86
CA ALA A 114 -2.33 -14.88 5.34
C ALA A 114 -1.61 -13.53 5.47
N THR A 115 -2.31 -12.43 5.17
CA THR A 115 -1.77 -11.07 5.28
C THR A 115 -1.48 -10.71 6.73
N ASN A 116 -2.41 -11.00 7.64
CA ASN A 116 -2.24 -10.70 9.07
C ASN A 116 -1.09 -11.52 9.69
N GLU A 117 -0.99 -12.83 9.38
CA GLU A 117 0.09 -13.70 9.86
C GLU A 117 1.45 -13.19 9.38
N LEU A 118 1.59 -12.96 8.08
CA LEU A 118 2.86 -12.52 7.50
C LEU A 118 3.26 -11.13 7.99
N TYR A 119 2.35 -10.17 7.99
CA TYR A 119 2.65 -8.80 8.43
C TYR A 119 3.07 -8.75 9.89
N LEU A 120 2.40 -9.50 10.76
CA LEU A 120 2.79 -9.57 12.16
C LEU A 120 4.21 -10.13 12.29
N LYS A 121 4.52 -11.22 11.59
CA LYS A 121 5.82 -11.88 11.63
C LYS A 121 6.93 -10.97 11.08
N GLU A 122 6.73 -10.35 9.92
CA GLU A 122 7.70 -9.42 9.34
C GLU A 122 7.91 -8.16 10.19
N PHE A 123 6.84 -7.65 10.78
CA PHE A 123 6.92 -6.47 11.64
C PHE A 123 7.71 -6.73 12.92
N THR A 124 7.55 -7.91 13.53
CA THR A 124 8.22 -8.25 14.79
C THR A 124 9.65 -8.72 14.59
N ASP A 125 9.89 -9.61 13.63
CA ASP A 125 11.14 -10.34 13.46
C ASP A 125 11.92 -9.94 12.21
N GLY A 126 11.23 -9.29 11.24
CA GLY A 126 11.83 -8.92 9.96
C GLY A 126 12.90 -7.84 10.07
N LYS A 127 13.87 -7.92 9.17
CA LYS A 127 14.92 -6.92 8.96
C LYS A 127 14.97 -6.50 7.50
N LEU A 128 15.19 -5.21 7.28
CA LEU A 128 15.41 -4.69 5.94
C LEU A 128 16.72 -5.26 5.35
N ASN A 129 16.67 -5.70 4.11
CA ASN A 129 17.83 -6.30 3.45
C ASN A 129 18.71 -5.24 2.73
N ASP A 130 19.70 -5.68 1.97
CA ASP A 130 20.67 -4.84 1.26
C ASP A 130 20.05 -3.96 0.17
N LYS A 131 18.86 -4.32 -0.36
CA LYS A 131 18.13 -3.50 -1.34
C LYS A 131 17.53 -2.23 -0.73
N CYS A 132 17.48 -2.13 0.60
CA CYS A 132 16.98 -0.96 1.31
C CYS A 132 18.04 0.14 1.54
N GLY A 133 19.23 0.02 0.94
CA GLY A 133 20.28 1.04 1.00
C GLY A 133 20.66 1.42 2.42
N GLU A 134 20.55 2.70 2.77
CA GLU A 134 20.92 3.21 4.10
C GLU A 134 20.08 2.65 5.26
N PHE A 135 18.91 2.06 4.96
CA PHE A 135 18.06 1.43 5.97
C PHE A 135 18.34 -0.06 6.16
N GLN A 136 19.36 -0.61 5.50
CA GLN A 136 19.75 -2.02 5.63
C GLN A 136 20.01 -2.42 7.09
N ASN A 137 19.63 -3.66 7.43
CA ASN A 137 19.75 -4.27 8.77
C ASN A 137 18.85 -3.67 9.87
N GLU A 138 18.08 -2.63 9.58
CA GLU A 138 17.08 -2.12 10.52
C GLU A 138 15.96 -3.15 10.70
N LYS A 139 15.48 -3.33 11.93
CA LYS A 139 14.22 -4.05 12.14
C LYS A 139 13.07 -3.29 11.48
N VAL A 140 12.13 -4.01 10.87
CA VAL A 140 11.00 -3.41 10.12
C VAL A 140 10.24 -2.36 10.95
N GLN A 141 9.96 -2.63 12.24
CA GLN A 141 9.27 -1.70 13.13
C GLN A 141 10.00 -0.35 13.31
N PHE A 142 11.33 -0.31 13.22
CA PHE A 142 12.12 0.92 13.33
C PHE A 142 12.44 1.51 11.95
N GLY A 143 12.79 0.67 10.98
CA GLY A 143 13.06 1.08 9.61
C GLY A 143 11.87 1.78 8.98
N ARG A 144 10.64 1.27 9.21
CA ARG A 144 9.41 1.94 8.79
C ARG A 144 9.32 3.40 9.23
N ASN A 145 9.68 3.69 10.48
CA ASN A 145 9.65 5.06 11.00
C ASN A 145 10.71 5.93 10.33
N LYS A 146 11.93 5.42 10.16
CA LYS A 146 13.02 6.14 9.49
C LYS A 146 12.68 6.48 8.04
N VAL A 147 12.14 5.51 7.28
CA VAL A 147 11.68 5.73 5.90
C VAL A 147 10.57 6.76 5.85
N ARG A 148 9.59 6.68 6.75
CA ARG A 148 8.51 7.67 6.84
C ARG A 148 9.08 9.07 7.11
N ASP A 149 9.98 9.20 8.06
CA ASP A 149 10.55 10.50 8.45
C ASP A 149 11.39 11.07 7.29
N TRP A 150 12.18 10.25 6.60
CA TRP A 150 12.88 10.62 5.38
C TRP A 150 11.93 11.12 4.27
N LEU A 151 10.82 10.41 4.02
CA LEU A 151 9.82 10.84 3.03
C LEU A 151 9.17 12.17 3.41
N MET A 152 8.91 12.40 4.71
CA MET A 152 8.33 13.67 5.19
C MET A 152 9.33 14.82 5.03
N GLU A 153 10.59 14.63 5.40
CA GLU A 153 11.67 15.64 5.28
C GLU A 153 11.90 16.04 3.82
N ASN A 154 11.82 15.07 2.91
CA ASN A 154 11.95 15.31 1.46
C ASN A 154 10.63 15.75 0.78
N LYS A 155 9.57 16.01 1.54
CA LYS A 155 8.24 16.45 1.04
C LYS A 155 7.57 15.47 0.07
N HIS A 156 7.84 14.19 0.23
CA HIS A 156 7.23 13.12 -0.57
C HIS A 156 6.07 12.42 0.16
N LEU A 157 5.82 12.76 1.42
CA LEU A 157 4.78 12.18 2.24
C LEU A 157 3.95 13.28 2.91
N GLU A 158 2.64 13.17 2.81
CA GLU A 158 1.68 13.96 3.57
C GLU A 158 0.83 13.04 4.46
N LYS A 159 0.48 13.52 5.67
CA LYS A 159 -0.42 12.79 6.56
C LYS A 159 -1.85 13.02 6.14
N PHE A 160 -2.56 11.92 5.93
CA PHE A 160 -3.99 11.93 5.63
C PHE A 160 -4.76 11.32 6.82
N PRO A 161 -5.50 12.12 7.60
CA PRO A 161 -6.31 11.59 8.69
C PRO A 161 -7.56 10.87 8.16
N VAL A 162 -7.80 9.68 8.69
CA VAL A 162 -9.00 8.90 8.42
C VAL A 162 -9.74 8.64 9.72
N LEU A 163 -11.03 8.31 9.63
CA LEU A 163 -11.81 7.89 10.78
C LEU A 163 -11.41 6.46 11.17
N GLU A 164 -11.13 6.26 12.47
CA GLU A 164 -10.66 4.97 13.00
C GLU A 164 -11.65 3.83 12.75
N ASN A 165 -12.96 4.14 12.82
CA ASN A 165 -14.04 3.17 12.63
C ASN A 165 -14.89 3.51 11.38
N ALA A 166 -14.25 3.80 10.25
CA ALA A 166 -14.96 4.06 9.00
C ALA A 166 -15.71 2.80 8.49
N PRO A 167 -16.85 2.96 7.79
CA PRO A 167 -17.54 4.23 7.52
C PRO A 167 -18.43 4.72 8.67
N VAL A 168 -18.22 5.95 9.12
CA VAL A 168 -19.13 6.62 10.06
C VAL A 168 -20.20 7.34 9.28
N LYS A 169 -21.48 7.07 9.56
CA LYS A 169 -22.61 7.69 8.87
C LYS A 169 -23.37 8.63 9.80
N CYS A 170 -23.73 9.80 9.28
CA CYS A 170 -24.64 10.71 10.00
C CYS A 170 -26.08 10.15 10.02
N ARG A 171 -26.98 10.81 10.74
CA ARG A 171 -28.41 10.41 10.79
C ARG A 171 -29.08 10.41 9.40
N CYS A 172 -28.60 11.20 8.45
CA CYS A 172 -29.12 11.24 7.08
C CYS A 172 -28.57 10.12 6.18
N GLY A 173 -27.69 9.26 6.70
CA GLY A 173 -27.06 8.16 5.94
C GLY A 173 -25.80 8.59 5.16
N THR A 174 -25.49 9.89 5.11
CA THR A 174 -24.28 10.38 4.44
C THR A 174 -23.04 10.01 5.24
N GLU A 175 -21.99 9.58 4.56
CA GLU A 175 -20.71 9.26 5.16
C GLU A 175 -20.03 10.53 5.72
N CYS A 176 -19.49 10.41 6.93
CA CYS A 176 -18.77 11.47 7.59
C CYS A 176 -17.30 11.46 7.13
N VAL A 177 -16.77 12.64 6.87
CA VAL A 177 -15.36 12.83 6.50
C VAL A 177 -14.65 13.71 7.53
N VAL A 178 -13.35 13.50 7.71
CA VAL A 178 -12.55 14.38 8.57
C VAL A 178 -12.29 15.68 7.84
N LYS A 179 -12.64 16.81 8.48
CA LYS A 179 -12.40 18.14 7.93
C LYS A 179 -12.03 19.12 9.04
N VAL A 180 -11.06 19.98 8.79
CA VAL A 180 -10.78 21.14 9.65
C VAL A 180 -11.83 22.20 9.37
N LEU A 181 -12.53 22.64 10.41
CA LEU A 181 -13.52 23.69 10.34
C LEU A 181 -12.97 24.95 11.03
N ASN A 182 -13.00 26.06 10.32
CA ASN A 182 -12.64 27.36 10.85
C ASN A 182 -13.93 28.12 11.22
N ASN A 183 -13.84 29.00 12.24
CA ASN A 183 -14.93 29.90 12.65
C ASN A 183 -16.23 29.18 13.06
N GLN A 184 -16.10 28.10 13.83
CA GLN A 184 -17.26 27.41 14.41
C GLN A 184 -17.61 27.97 15.78
N TRP A 185 -18.92 28.07 16.05
CA TRP A 185 -19.47 28.48 17.34
C TRP A 185 -19.93 27.24 18.10
N PHE A 186 -19.53 27.15 19.36
CA PHE A 186 -20.00 26.12 20.28
C PHE A 186 -20.76 26.78 21.41
N LEU A 187 -21.90 26.17 21.81
CA LEU A 187 -22.59 26.54 23.02
C LEU A 187 -21.88 25.89 24.21
N ASN A 188 -21.60 26.71 25.22
CA ASN A 188 -21.09 26.23 26.50
C ASN A 188 -22.21 25.66 27.35
#